data_e8ad7f6efc2312201e2c3fdfedaafadc
#
_entry.id   e8ad7f6efc2312201e2c3fdfedaafadc
#
_cell.length_a   1.000
_cell.length_b   1.000
_cell.length_c   1.000
_cell.angle_alpha   90.00
_cell.angle_beta   90.00
_cell.angle_gamma   90.00
#
_symmetry.space_group_name_H-M   'P 1'
#
loop_
_entity.id
_entity.type
_entity.pdbx_description
1 polymer ?
#
loop_
_entity_poly.entity_id
_entity_poly.type
_entity_poly.pdbx_seq_one_letter_code
_entity_poly.pdbx_strand_id
1 'polypeptide(L)'
;NYFHINSAGDAEPCVFIHYSNANIHDSSILEILHSPLFMAYHNGQPFNKNHLRPCPMLENPELLRQMVHETGAHNTDMQSPETVDHLCDKCKAYAESWQPMADEIWSHTEIKESRYENYKDWKPAV
;
A
#
# COMPACT_ATOMS: atom_id res chain seq x y z
N ASN A 1 2.03 8.17 -9.79
CA ASN A 1 1.10 7.88 -8.69
C ASN A 1 -0.29 7.73 -9.26
N TYR A 2 -1.01 6.73 -8.81
CA TYR A 2 -2.42 6.51 -9.13
C TYR A 2 -3.11 6.00 -7.87
N PHE A 3 -4.41 6.12 -7.85
CA PHE A 3 -5.27 5.44 -6.90
C PHE A 3 -6.52 4.93 -7.64
N HIS A 4 -7.24 4.05 -7.01
CA HIS A 4 -8.41 3.42 -7.58
C HIS A 4 -9.68 3.96 -6.89
N ILE A 5 -10.74 4.12 -7.66
CA ILE A 5 -12.07 4.40 -7.14
C ILE A 5 -12.95 3.24 -7.56
N ASN A 6 -13.53 2.54 -6.59
CA ASN A 6 -14.41 1.41 -6.87
C ASN A 6 -15.82 1.88 -7.29
N SER A 7 -16.68 0.95 -7.67
CA SER A 7 -18.04 1.27 -8.13
C SER A 7 -18.96 1.85 -7.05
N ALA A 8 -18.60 1.74 -5.78
CA ALA A 8 -19.30 2.38 -4.67
C ALA A 8 -18.77 3.79 -4.35
N GLY A 9 -17.70 4.23 -5.05
CA GLY A 9 -17.06 5.52 -4.84
C GLY A 9 -15.95 5.53 -3.79
N ASP A 10 -15.60 4.39 -3.17
CA ASP A 10 -14.51 4.32 -2.21
C ASP A 10 -13.17 4.50 -2.91
N ALA A 11 -12.32 5.33 -2.32
CA ALA A 11 -10.99 5.59 -2.82
C ALA A 11 -9.96 4.64 -2.17
N GLU A 12 -9.34 3.83 -2.97
CA GLU A 12 -8.41 2.78 -2.58
C GLU A 12 -6.98 3.13 -3.03
N PRO A 13 -5.94 2.91 -2.22
CA PRO A 13 -4.56 3.28 -2.58
C PRO A 13 -3.99 2.43 -3.71
N CYS A 14 -4.57 1.26 -3.95
CA CYS A 14 -4.19 0.34 -5.02
C CYS A 14 -5.41 -0.47 -5.44
N VAL A 15 -5.49 -0.84 -6.72
CA VAL A 15 -6.59 -1.67 -7.26
C VAL A 15 -6.72 -3.05 -6.59
N PHE A 16 -5.68 -3.52 -5.90
CA PHE A 16 -5.68 -4.80 -5.19
C PHE A 16 -5.81 -4.66 -3.67
N ILE A 17 -5.87 -3.44 -3.14
CA ILE A 17 -5.96 -3.18 -1.70
C ILE A 17 -7.31 -2.51 -1.41
N HIS A 18 -8.25 -3.31 -0.97
CA HIS A 18 -9.65 -2.94 -0.76
C HIS A 18 -9.90 -2.43 0.66
N TYR A 19 -9.21 -1.34 1.02
CA TYR A 19 -9.40 -0.61 2.28
C TYR A 19 -9.39 0.89 1.99
N SER A 20 -10.23 1.63 2.70
CA SER A 20 -10.37 3.07 2.49
C SER A 20 -10.83 3.82 3.75
N ASN A 21 -10.52 5.11 3.80
CA ASN A 21 -11.12 6.07 4.73
C ASN A 21 -12.00 7.10 4.00
N ALA A 22 -12.05 7.10 2.66
CA ALA A 22 -12.65 8.19 1.92
C ALA A 22 -13.46 7.72 0.72
N ASN A 23 -14.52 8.48 0.40
CA ASN A 23 -15.40 8.21 -0.73
C ASN A 23 -15.61 9.48 -1.54
N ILE A 24 -15.65 9.37 -2.88
CA ILE A 24 -15.79 10.52 -3.78
C ILE A 24 -17.14 11.22 -3.68
N HIS A 25 -18.16 10.59 -3.08
CA HIS A 25 -19.45 11.23 -2.85
C HIS A 25 -19.42 12.24 -1.71
N ASP A 26 -18.46 12.09 -0.79
CA ASP A 26 -18.36 12.90 0.43
C ASP A 26 -17.09 13.75 0.47
N SER A 27 -16.10 13.46 -0.37
CA SER A 27 -14.78 14.07 -0.31
C SER A 27 -14.29 14.49 -1.69
N SER A 28 -13.62 15.62 -1.77
CA SER A 28 -12.87 16.05 -2.95
C SER A 28 -11.63 15.18 -3.16
N ILE A 29 -11.09 15.20 -4.37
CA ILE A 29 -9.83 14.47 -4.69
C ILE A 29 -8.68 14.89 -3.77
N LEU A 30 -8.58 16.17 -3.41
CA LEU A 30 -7.53 16.64 -2.51
C LEU A 30 -7.71 16.10 -1.09
N GLU A 31 -8.93 16.05 -0.58
CA GLU A 31 -9.22 15.43 0.73
C GLU A 31 -8.94 13.94 0.73
N ILE A 32 -9.28 13.24 -0.35
CA ILE A 32 -8.95 11.82 -0.55
C ILE A 32 -7.44 11.58 -0.45
N LEU A 33 -6.64 12.38 -1.17
CA LEU A 33 -5.17 12.25 -1.15
C LEU A 33 -4.56 12.54 0.23
N HIS A 34 -5.28 13.26 1.09
CA HIS A 34 -4.88 13.53 2.48
C HIS A 34 -5.59 12.63 3.51
N SER A 35 -6.37 11.65 3.06
CA SER A 35 -7.01 10.71 3.97
C SER A 35 -5.98 9.85 4.72
N PRO A 36 -6.30 9.36 5.93
CA PRO A 36 -5.32 8.69 6.78
C PRO A 36 -4.60 7.53 6.12
N LEU A 37 -5.29 6.63 5.41
CA LEU A 37 -4.66 5.49 4.74
C LEU A 37 -3.75 5.95 3.59
N PHE A 38 -4.18 6.94 2.79
CA PHE A 38 -3.36 7.49 1.71
C PHE A 38 -2.08 8.13 2.25
N MET A 39 -2.18 8.86 3.36
CA MET A 39 -1.01 9.48 3.99
C MET A 39 -0.09 8.42 4.61
N ALA A 40 -0.62 7.37 5.24
CA ALA A 40 0.19 6.25 5.72
C ALA A 40 0.90 5.55 4.56
N TYR A 41 0.20 5.33 3.45
CA TYR A 41 0.75 4.74 2.25
C TYR A 41 1.87 5.61 1.63
N HIS A 42 1.65 6.92 1.55
CA HIS A 42 2.65 7.88 1.06
C HIS A 42 3.89 7.90 1.96
N ASN A 43 3.70 8.04 3.27
CA ASN A 43 4.78 8.15 4.24
C ASN A 43 5.56 6.84 4.42
N GLY A 44 4.92 5.70 4.18
CA GLY A 44 5.54 4.37 4.26
C GLY A 44 6.46 4.03 3.09
N GLN A 45 6.45 4.80 2.01
CA GLN A 45 7.29 4.55 0.84
C GLN A 45 8.77 4.87 1.11
N PRO A 46 9.69 4.06 0.60
CA PRO A 46 9.48 2.73 0.02
C PRO A 46 9.17 1.71 1.12
N PHE A 47 8.19 0.84 0.90
CA PHE A 47 7.78 -0.19 1.89
C PHE A 47 8.87 -1.22 2.18
N ASN A 48 9.85 -1.33 1.31
CA ASN A 48 11.02 -2.17 1.50
C ASN A 48 12.25 -1.54 0.84
N LYS A 49 13.41 -1.67 1.47
CA LYS A 49 14.69 -1.25 0.88
C LYS A 49 15.07 -2.09 -0.33
N ASN A 50 14.61 -3.35 -0.36
CA ASN A 50 14.71 -4.21 -1.52
C ASN A 50 13.54 -3.92 -2.46
N HIS A 51 13.80 -3.28 -3.59
CA HIS A 51 12.77 -2.87 -4.54
C HIS A 51 12.16 -4.03 -5.35
N LEU A 52 12.64 -5.25 -5.17
CA LEU A 52 11.97 -6.46 -5.66
C LEU A 52 10.85 -6.92 -4.71
N ARG A 53 10.67 -6.23 -3.59
CA ARG A 53 9.62 -6.46 -2.59
C ARG A 53 8.81 -5.18 -2.32
N PRO A 54 8.21 -4.56 -3.36
CA PRO A 54 7.62 -3.23 -3.24
C PRO A 54 6.20 -3.22 -2.66
N CYS A 55 5.48 -4.34 -2.68
CA CYS A 55 4.07 -4.37 -2.34
C CYS A 55 3.85 -4.49 -0.82
N PRO A 56 3.06 -3.60 -0.21
CA PRO A 56 2.76 -3.68 1.22
C PRO A 56 1.79 -4.83 1.56
N MET A 57 1.16 -5.45 0.56
CA MET A 57 0.25 -6.58 0.78
C MET A 57 0.97 -7.92 0.55
N LEU A 58 1.56 -8.12 -0.64
CA LEU A 58 2.13 -9.42 -1.01
C LEU A 58 3.48 -9.69 -0.34
N GLU A 59 4.36 -8.70 -0.32
CA GLU A 59 5.73 -8.89 0.15
C GLU A 59 5.97 -8.36 1.56
N ASN A 60 5.11 -7.44 2.04
CA ASN A 60 5.25 -6.82 3.35
C ASN A 60 3.90 -6.75 4.09
N PRO A 61 3.18 -7.87 4.27
CA PRO A 61 1.80 -7.86 4.76
C PRO A 61 1.64 -7.22 6.15
N GLU A 62 2.65 -7.30 7.01
CA GLU A 62 2.58 -6.65 8.33
C GLU A 62 2.51 -5.12 8.24
N LEU A 63 3.09 -4.52 7.18
CA LEU A 63 2.96 -3.08 6.95
C LEU A 63 1.53 -2.68 6.57
N LEU A 64 0.87 -3.45 5.70
CA LEU A 64 -0.53 -3.21 5.38
C LEU A 64 -1.41 -3.36 6.61
N ARG A 65 -1.20 -4.43 7.39
CA ARG A 65 -1.92 -4.67 8.65
C ARG A 65 -1.82 -3.47 9.57
N GLN A 66 -0.59 -3.00 9.81
CA GLN A 66 -0.33 -1.85 10.66
C GLN A 66 -1.04 -0.59 10.13
N MET A 67 -0.87 -0.26 8.84
CA MET A 67 -1.49 0.92 8.23
C MET A 67 -3.02 0.92 8.36
N VAL A 68 -3.67 -0.21 8.10
CA VAL A 68 -5.12 -0.31 8.19
C VAL A 68 -5.60 -0.16 9.64
N HIS A 69 -4.94 -0.81 10.61
CA HIS A 69 -5.30 -0.68 12.02
C HIS A 69 -5.08 0.75 12.55
N GLU A 70 -3.94 1.36 12.26
CA GLU A 70 -3.59 2.71 12.73
C GLU A 70 -4.50 3.79 12.15
N THR A 71 -4.93 3.61 10.91
CA THR A 71 -5.77 4.61 10.21
C THR A 71 -7.26 4.39 10.38
N GLY A 72 -7.66 3.22 10.90
CA GLY A 72 -9.06 2.86 11.00
C GLY A 72 -9.76 2.68 9.64
N ALA A 73 -8.99 2.40 8.57
CA ALA A 73 -9.55 2.15 7.26
C ALA A 73 -10.49 0.93 7.29
N HIS A 74 -11.62 1.04 6.61
CA HIS A 74 -12.61 -0.05 6.51
C HIS A 74 -12.42 -0.85 5.22
N ASN A 75 -12.87 -2.10 5.24
CA ASN A 75 -12.87 -2.96 4.06
C ASN A 75 -13.87 -2.43 3.02
N THR A 76 -13.45 -2.40 1.76
CA THR A 76 -14.22 -1.92 0.62
C THR A 76 -14.45 -2.98 -0.46
N ASP A 77 -14.04 -4.24 -0.20
CA ASP A 77 -14.32 -5.35 -1.11
C ASP A 77 -15.83 -5.64 -1.11
N MET A 78 -16.43 -5.53 -2.29
CA MET A 78 -17.86 -5.66 -2.47
C MET A 78 -18.31 -7.10 -2.63
N GLN A 79 -17.42 -8.03 -2.94
CA GLN A 79 -17.74 -9.43 -3.22
C GLN A 79 -17.35 -10.37 -2.08
N SER A 80 -16.18 -10.15 -1.51
CA SER A 80 -15.59 -11.05 -0.50
C SER A 80 -14.92 -10.24 0.60
N PRO A 81 -15.66 -9.42 1.36
CA PRO A 81 -15.08 -8.60 2.40
C PRO A 81 -14.36 -9.46 3.44
N GLU A 82 -13.14 -9.07 3.77
CA GLU A 82 -12.32 -9.74 4.76
C GLU A 82 -11.57 -8.74 5.64
N THR A 83 -11.21 -9.18 6.85
CA THR A 83 -10.37 -8.37 7.73
C THR A 83 -8.95 -8.27 7.15
N VAL A 84 -8.27 -7.18 7.47
CA VAL A 84 -6.85 -7.03 7.06
C VAL A 84 -5.98 -8.12 7.68
N ASP A 85 -6.31 -8.58 8.87
CA ASP A 85 -5.57 -9.68 9.53
C ASP A 85 -5.66 -10.97 8.72
N HIS A 86 -6.87 -11.34 8.29
CA HIS A 86 -7.06 -12.52 7.45
C HIS A 86 -6.33 -12.42 6.11
N LEU A 87 -6.43 -11.27 5.44
CA LEU A 87 -5.72 -11.01 4.18
C LEU A 87 -4.20 -11.14 4.36
N CYS A 88 -3.66 -10.52 5.40
CA CYS A 88 -2.21 -10.54 5.67
C CYS A 88 -1.71 -11.95 6.03
N ASP A 89 -2.49 -12.72 6.78
CA ASP A 89 -2.14 -14.11 7.09
C ASP A 89 -2.07 -14.98 5.81
N LYS A 90 -2.97 -14.76 4.84
CA LYS A 90 -2.90 -15.43 3.53
C LYS A 90 -1.64 -15.07 2.73
N CYS A 91 -1.18 -13.83 2.82
CA CYS A 91 -0.01 -13.34 2.07
C CYS A 91 1.33 -13.75 2.71
N LYS A 92 1.33 -14.11 4.00
CA LYS A 92 2.55 -14.38 4.76
C LYS A 92 3.44 -15.45 4.15
N ALA A 93 2.89 -16.59 3.76
CA ALA A 93 3.64 -17.69 3.19
C ALA A 93 4.33 -17.29 1.86
N TYR A 94 3.65 -16.51 1.03
CA TYR A 94 4.24 -15.96 -0.19
C TYR A 94 5.39 -15.00 0.12
N ALA A 95 5.18 -14.05 1.03
CA ALA A 95 6.20 -13.08 1.41
C ALA A 95 7.48 -13.76 1.93
N GLU A 96 7.34 -14.77 2.80
CA GLU A 96 8.43 -15.55 3.36
C GLU A 96 9.15 -16.40 2.29
N SER A 97 8.44 -16.97 1.34
CA SER A 97 9.04 -17.79 0.27
C SER A 97 9.80 -16.96 -0.76
N TRP A 98 9.30 -15.76 -1.09
CA TRP A 98 9.92 -14.86 -2.06
C TRP A 98 11.15 -14.12 -1.49
N GLN A 99 11.14 -13.83 -0.22
CA GLN A 99 12.17 -13.00 0.44
C GLN A 99 13.61 -13.48 0.15
N PRO A 100 14.01 -14.74 0.35
CA PRO A 100 15.41 -15.15 0.16
C PRO A 100 15.89 -14.96 -1.28
N MET A 101 15.06 -15.29 -2.25
CA MET A 101 15.38 -15.12 -3.68
C MET A 101 15.47 -13.64 -4.06
N ALA A 102 14.52 -12.83 -3.61
CA ALA A 102 14.53 -11.39 -3.84
C ALA A 102 15.78 -10.73 -3.24
N ASP A 103 16.17 -11.12 -2.04
CA ASP A 103 17.34 -10.57 -1.36
C ASP A 103 18.65 -11.01 -2.03
N GLU A 104 18.73 -12.25 -2.52
CA GLU A 104 19.87 -12.72 -3.30
C GLU A 104 20.01 -11.91 -4.60
N ILE A 105 18.95 -11.82 -5.40
CA ILE A 105 18.97 -11.05 -6.66
C ILE A 105 19.32 -9.59 -6.38
N TRP A 106 18.72 -9.00 -5.36
CA TRP A 106 18.95 -7.60 -5.00
C TRP A 106 20.40 -7.35 -4.58
N SER A 107 21.04 -8.29 -3.88
CA SER A 107 22.43 -8.16 -3.45
C SER A 107 23.42 -8.06 -4.62
N HIS A 108 23.08 -8.63 -5.77
CA HIS A 108 23.87 -8.60 -7.00
C HIS A 108 23.48 -7.45 -7.96
N THR A 109 22.48 -6.64 -7.60
CA THR A 109 22.00 -5.55 -8.44
C THR A 109 22.89 -4.30 -8.23
N GLU A 110 23.48 -3.77 -9.30
CA GLU A 110 24.31 -2.57 -9.24
C GLU A 110 23.51 -1.28 -9.01
N ILE A 111 22.24 -1.28 -9.42
CA ILE A 111 21.34 -0.10 -9.31
C ILE A 111 20.65 -0.13 -7.94
N LYS A 112 21.39 0.22 -6.90
CA LYS A 112 20.85 0.32 -5.53
C LYS A 112 20.35 1.73 -5.19
N GLU A 113 20.70 2.72 -5.97
CA GLU A 113 20.25 4.10 -5.80
C GLU A 113 18.93 4.30 -6.54
N SER A 114 17.93 4.64 -5.79
CA SER A 114 16.58 4.42 -6.18
C SER A 114 15.94 5.60 -6.89
N ARG A 115 15.08 5.27 -7.81
CA ARG A 115 14.04 6.16 -8.36
C ARG A 115 13.12 6.75 -7.27
N TYR A 116 13.25 6.29 -6.03
CA TYR A 116 12.41 6.71 -4.90
C TYR A 116 13.03 7.85 -4.06
N GLU A 117 14.29 8.22 -4.26
CA GLU A 117 14.85 9.39 -3.56
C GLU A 117 14.08 10.67 -3.93
N ASN A 118 13.67 10.79 -5.19
CA ASN A 118 12.82 11.89 -5.66
C ASN A 118 11.36 11.82 -5.15
N TYR A 119 10.96 10.70 -4.55
CA TYR A 119 9.59 10.52 -4.06
C TYR A 119 9.36 11.17 -2.70
N LYS A 120 10.40 11.25 -1.87
CA LYS A 120 10.34 11.87 -0.54
C LYS A 120 10.14 13.38 -0.62
N ASP A 121 10.53 13.98 -1.74
CA ASP A 121 10.41 15.44 -1.95
C ASP A 121 9.07 15.83 -2.59
N TRP A 122 8.28 14.86 -3.04
CA TRP A 122 6.97 15.14 -3.57
C TRP A 122 5.99 15.46 -2.44
N LYS A 123 5.62 16.72 -2.35
CA LYS A 123 4.53 17.18 -1.50
C LYS A 123 3.31 17.36 -2.40
N PRO A 124 2.14 16.80 -2.03
CA PRO A 124 0.93 17.11 -2.76
C PRO A 124 0.75 18.63 -2.77
N ALA A 125 0.45 19.18 -3.94
CA ALA A 125 0.10 20.59 -4.05
C ALA A 125 -1.10 20.85 -3.15
N VAL A 126 -0.92 21.76 -2.22
CA VAL A 126 -1.96 22.15 -1.27
C VAL A 126 -2.98 23.03 -2.00
#